data_bcedd44c0b0b2102b3cf786aea6f69fb
#
_entry.id   bcedd44c0b0b2102b3cf786aea6f69fb
#
_cell.length_a   1.000
_cell.length_b   1.000
_cell.length_c   1.000
_cell.angle_alpha   90.00
_cell.angle_beta   90.00
_cell.angle_gamma   90.00
#
_symmetry.space_group_name_H-M   'P 1'
#
loop_
_entity.id
_entity.type
_entity.pdbx_description
1 polymer ?
#
loop_
_entity_poly.entity_id
_entity_poly.type
_entity_poly.pdbx_seq_one_letter_code
_entity_poly.pdbx_strand_id
1 'polypeptide(L)'
;MRSLVNFAIEHGGINTVIPTSHELIDNLNQLYNDRYHTTNPSCVVYKNDFLINCRAINYTKEYCSYKFNPTQHNINQIYPNNLEYINSFNILYYKDNVQYLSTPEGNFHSQYNGLEDVRMVVWNDKLYVYGTRWDIITNKGRVCIYELDDELNSVHCIVCDADWLMDCEKNWAAIEDKPFTFIYSTNPLVIIEINPETGEINVIKETSYNTNIPSLRGSTPLVKLPQGGYLTITHESPRYEGSIYELHYTERFVIYTNDLNIGYVSQPFVFTNDLCEFCCGLQIYNDYVYVTYSELDCTANLLTFPLNILNDVIFGEYGNMFDAEYFYNKGMELKKDNIISKPLFNYALLNLHINDNKLTEYLIPFIELCINDNKYMNYYKNNLLNYLKYINNYHNNTNINNLIEKIEKVE
;
A
#
# COMPACT_ATOMS: atom_id res chain seq x y z
N MET A 1 15.27 -5.77 -7.50
CA MET A 1 14.35 -5.79 -6.33
C MET A 1 13.99 -7.25 -6.08
N ARG A 2 13.87 -7.70 -4.83
CA ARG A 2 13.55 -9.12 -4.57
C ARG A 2 12.03 -9.32 -4.59
N SER A 3 11.57 -10.44 -5.16
CA SER A 3 10.18 -10.83 -5.17
C SER A 3 9.77 -11.38 -3.80
N LEU A 4 8.71 -10.82 -3.21
CA LEU A 4 8.13 -11.31 -1.95
C LEU A 4 7.61 -12.75 -2.11
N VAL A 5 6.99 -13.04 -3.25
CA VAL A 5 6.47 -14.39 -3.57
C VAL A 5 7.58 -15.43 -3.57
N ASN A 6 8.68 -15.15 -4.25
CA ASN A 6 9.81 -16.08 -4.30
C ASN A 6 10.40 -16.31 -2.91
N PHE A 7 10.59 -15.24 -2.13
CA PHE A 7 11.07 -15.39 -0.76
C PHE A 7 10.13 -16.24 0.11
N ALA A 8 8.82 -15.94 0.05
CA ALA A 8 7.83 -16.68 0.84
C ALA A 8 7.81 -18.17 0.47
N ILE A 9 7.87 -18.51 -0.83
CA ILE A 9 7.88 -19.90 -1.31
C ILE A 9 9.13 -20.64 -0.83
N GLU A 10 10.31 -20.03 -0.88
CA GLU A 10 11.57 -20.59 -0.36
C GLU A 10 11.49 -20.93 1.14
N HIS A 11 10.59 -20.28 1.88
CA HIS A 11 10.40 -20.47 3.32
C HIS A 11 9.07 -21.14 3.69
N GLY A 12 8.50 -21.92 2.77
CA GLY A 12 7.30 -22.74 3.02
C GLY A 12 5.98 -22.01 2.80
N GLY A 13 6.00 -20.83 2.18
CA GLY A 13 4.80 -20.13 1.74
C GLY A 13 4.21 -20.73 0.44
N ILE A 14 2.99 -20.33 0.15
CA ILE A 14 2.22 -20.76 -1.01
C ILE A 14 1.65 -19.52 -1.69
N ASN A 15 1.81 -19.42 -3.01
CA ASN A 15 1.13 -18.43 -3.82
C ASN A 15 0.10 -19.13 -4.71
N THR A 16 -1.14 -18.68 -4.64
CA THR A 16 -2.27 -19.27 -5.37
C THR A 16 -3.03 -18.19 -6.13
N VAL A 17 -3.41 -18.48 -7.36
CA VAL A 17 -4.39 -17.67 -8.07
C VAL A 17 -5.77 -17.95 -7.44
N ILE A 18 -6.47 -16.91 -7.06
CA ILE A 18 -7.84 -17.02 -6.51
C ILE A 18 -8.76 -17.46 -7.65
N PRO A 19 -9.49 -18.58 -7.49
CA PRO A 19 -10.38 -19.06 -8.55
C PRO A 19 -11.43 -18.01 -8.90
N THR A 20 -11.54 -17.69 -10.17
CA THR A 20 -12.63 -16.85 -10.67
C THR A 20 -13.92 -17.67 -10.67
N SER A 21 -15.01 -17.11 -10.13
CA SER A 21 -16.33 -17.69 -10.31
C SER A 21 -16.75 -17.55 -11.77
N HIS A 22 -16.56 -18.61 -12.54
CA HIS A 22 -16.92 -18.60 -13.97
C HIS A 22 -18.39 -18.24 -14.16
N GLU A 23 -19.30 -18.80 -13.36
CA GLU A 23 -20.73 -18.52 -13.47
C GLU A 23 -21.05 -17.03 -13.33
N LEU A 24 -20.53 -16.36 -12.28
CA LEU A 24 -20.78 -14.93 -12.06
C LEU A 24 -20.12 -14.07 -13.13
N ILE A 25 -18.90 -14.40 -13.54
CA ILE A 25 -18.21 -13.67 -14.62
C ILE A 25 -18.93 -13.87 -15.95
N ASP A 26 -19.37 -15.08 -16.26
CA ASP A 26 -20.12 -15.38 -17.50
C ASP A 26 -21.45 -14.64 -17.51
N ASN A 27 -22.14 -14.53 -16.38
CA ASN A 27 -23.35 -13.72 -16.26
C ASN A 27 -23.08 -12.23 -16.54
N LEU A 28 -21.96 -11.65 -16.00
CA LEU A 28 -21.56 -10.28 -16.33
C LEU A 28 -21.25 -10.14 -17.82
N ASN A 29 -20.47 -11.06 -18.38
CA ASN A 29 -20.11 -11.06 -19.80
C ASN A 29 -21.34 -11.10 -20.70
N GLN A 30 -22.31 -11.92 -20.35
CA GLN A 30 -23.57 -12.00 -21.09
C GLN A 30 -24.43 -10.74 -20.92
N LEU A 31 -24.57 -10.24 -19.70
CA LEU A 31 -25.44 -9.10 -19.39
C LEU A 31 -24.93 -7.81 -20.05
N TYR A 32 -23.63 -7.58 -20.02
CA TYR A 32 -23.02 -6.35 -20.55
C TYR A 32 -22.40 -6.52 -21.93
N ASN A 33 -22.46 -7.73 -22.52
CA ASN A 33 -21.80 -8.07 -23.79
C ASN A 33 -20.33 -7.63 -23.83
N ASP A 34 -19.60 -7.91 -22.74
CA ASP A 34 -18.23 -7.52 -22.53
C ASP A 34 -17.40 -8.67 -21.93
N ARG A 35 -16.11 -8.45 -21.62
CA ARG A 35 -15.23 -9.44 -21.02
C ARG A 35 -14.75 -8.95 -19.65
N TYR A 36 -15.32 -9.52 -18.62
CA TYR A 36 -14.91 -9.27 -17.25
C TYR A 36 -13.88 -10.29 -16.78
N HIS A 37 -13.00 -9.85 -15.91
CA HIS A 37 -12.06 -10.70 -15.17
C HIS A 37 -11.89 -10.16 -13.76
N THR A 38 -11.37 -11.00 -12.84
CA THR A 38 -11.16 -10.62 -11.44
C THR A 38 -9.77 -10.07 -11.20
N THR A 39 -9.69 -9.05 -10.33
CA THR A 39 -8.47 -8.38 -9.90
C THR A 39 -8.62 -7.77 -8.51
N ASN A 40 -7.59 -7.12 -8.01
CA ASN A 40 -7.55 -6.33 -6.76
C ASN A 40 -8.29 -7.03 -5.60
N PRO A 41 -7.85 -8.26 -5.25
CA PRO A 41 -8.50 -9.00 -4.19
C PRO A 41 -8.19 -8.39 -2.83
N SER A 42 -9.16 -8.42 -1.92
CA SER A 42 -8.97 -8.15 -0.51
C SER A 42 -9.45 -9.33 0.33
N CYS A 43 -8.99 -9.41 1.58
CA CYS A 43 -9.33 -10.51 2.47
C CYS A 43 -9.53 -10.04 3.91
N VAL A 44 -10.34 -10.79 4.64
CA VAL A 44 -10.56 -10.61 6.07
C VAL A 44 -10.96 -11.93 6.73
N VAL A 45 -10.66 -12.10 8.00
CA VAL A 45 -11.21 -13.18 8.82
C VAL A 45 -12.50 -12.69 9.45
N TYR A 46 -13.61 -13.36 9.15
CA TYR A 46 -14.93 -13.07 9.69
C TYR A 46 -15.57 -14.33 10.25
N LYS A 47 -16.00 -14.30 11.51
CA LYS A 47 -16.59 -15.45 12.21
C LYS A 47 -15.75 -16.74 12.09
N ASN A 48 -14.44 -16.61 12.27
CA ASN A 48 -13.43 -17.68 12.18
C ASN A 48 -13.27 -18.32 10.78
N ASP A 49 -13.82 -17.72 9.75
CA ASP A 49 -13.64 -18.14 8.36
C ASP A 49 -13.01 -17.04 7.52
N PHE A 50 -12.36 -17.46 6.45
CA PHE A 50 -11.70 -16.55 5.52
C PHE A 50 -12.69 -16.05 4.48
N LEU A 51 -12.82 -14.74 4.37
CA LEU A 51 -13.64 -14.09 3.36
C LEU A 51 -12.73 -13.34 2.40
N ILE A 52 -12.94 -13.54 1.10
CA ILE A 52 -12.20 -12.85 0.03
C ILE A 52 -13.19 -12.05 -0.79
N ASN A 53 -12.82 -10.82 -1.14
CA ASN A 53 -13.47 -10.04 -2.17
C ASN A 53 -12.56 -9.97 -3.39
N CYS A 54 -13.11 -10.13 -4.59
CA CYS A 54 -12.42 -9.86 -5.84
C CYS A 54 -13.21 -8.83 -6.65
N ARG A 55 -12.52 -7.81 -7.14
CA ARG A 55 -13.10 -6.83 -8.06
C ARG A 55 -13.16 -7.42 -9.46
N ALA A 56 -14.32 -7.42 -10.11
CA ALA A 56 -14.49 -7.81 -11.51
C ALA A 56 -14.57 -6.54 -12.38
N ILE A 57 -13.72 -6.46 -13.38
CA ILE A 57 -13.57 -5.29 -14.27
C ILE A 57 -13.53 -5.71 -15.73
N ASN A 58 -13.82 -4.75 -16.61
CA ASN A 58 -13.91 -4.94 -18.07
C ASN A 58 -12.77 -4.29 -18.87
N TYR A 59 -11.65 -4.01 -18.22
CA TYR A 59 -10.44 -3.49 -18.87
C TYR A 59 -9.19 -4.25 -18.39
N THR A 60 -8.10 -4.13 -19.14
CA THR A 60 -6.79 -4.64 -18.73
C THR A 60 -5.76 -3.52 -18.77
N LYS A 61 -4.68 -3.65 -18.02
CA LYS A 61 -3.50 -2.79 -18.14
C LYS A 61 -2.40 -3.54 -18.87
N GLU A 62 -1.90 -2.97 -19.94
CA GLU A 62 -0.70 -3.45 -20.61
C GLU A 62 0.37 -2.37 -20.49
N TYR A 63 1.52 -2.72 -19.90
CA TYR A 63 2.60 -1.76 -19.61
C TYR A 63 2.11 -0.47 -18.92
N CYS A 64 1.18 -0.63 -17.95
CA CYS A 64 0.58 0.47 -17.21
C CYS A 64 -0.32 1.43 -18.00
N SER A 65 -0.68 1.10 -19.22
CA SER A 65 -1.73 1.78 -19.98
C SER A 65 -3.01 0.95 -20.00
N TYR A 66 -4.16 1.61 -19.88
CA TYR A 66 -5.45 0.93 -19.95
C TYR A 66 -5.70 0.39 -21.35
N LYS A 67 -5.93 -0.94 -21.45
CA LYS A 67 -6.47 -1.56 -22.64
C LYS A 67 -7.88 -2.07 -22.35
N PHE A 68 -8.84 -1.51 -23.02
CA PHE A 68 -10.19 -2.02 -23.02
C PHE A 68 -10.30 -3.24 -23.94
N ASN A 69 -11.17 -4.15 -23.59
CA ASN A 69 -11.37 -5.36 -24.35
C ASN A 69 -11.62 -5.06 -25.84
N PRO A 70 -11.08 -5.86 -26.75
CA PRO A 70 -11.20 -5.60 -28.20
C PRO A 70 -12.62 -5.72 -28.76
N THR A 71 -13.59 -6.22 -27.99
CA THR A 71 -15.02 -6.15 -28.32
C THR A 71 -15.63 -4.78 -28.09
N GLN A 72 -15.00 -3.94 -27.26
CA GLN A 72 -15.33 -2.53 -27.20
C GLN A 72 -14.71 -1.87 -28.42
N HIS A 73 -15.52 -1.58 -29.43
CA HIS A 73 -15.12 -0.70 -30.51
C HIS A 73 -14.51 0.57 -29.93
N ASN A 74 -13.56 1.18 -30.63
CA ASN A 74 -12.87 2.40 -30.24
C ASN A 74 -13.73 3.30 -29.34
N ILE A 75 -13.39 3.39 -28.06
CA ILE A 75 -14.13 4.11 -27.04
C ILE A 75 -14.57 5.49 -27.51
N ASN A 76 -13.69 6.19 -28.23
CA ASN A 76 -13.97 7.49 -28.84
C ASN A 76 -15.04 7.47 -29.94
N GLN A 77 -15.37 6.31 -30.51
CA GLN A 77 -16.39 6.16 -31.56
C GLN A 77 -17.75 5.74 -31.00
N ILE A 78 -17.80 4.98 -29.91
CA ILE A 78 -19.05 4.45 -29.37
C ILE A 78 -19.68 5.40 -28.37
N TYR A 79 -18.87 6.19 -27.69
CA TYR A 79 -19.32 6.94 -26.55
C TYR A 79 -18.84 8.41 -26.56
N PRO A 80 -19.05 9.16 -27.57
CA PRO A 80 -18.62 10.56 -27.61
C PRO A 80 -19.19 11.39 -26.46
N ASN A 81 -20.21 10.87 -25.74
CA ASN A 81 -20.88 11.58 -24.65
C ASN A 81 -21.35 10.66 -23.50
N ASN A 82 -21.03 9.37 -23.49
CA ASN A 82 -21.46 8.45 -22.45
C ASN A 82 -20.24 7.95 -21.64
N LEU A 83 -20.29 8.19 -20.37
CA LEU A 83 -19.22 7.99 -19.40
C LEU A 83 -19.32 6.62 -18.65
N GLU A 84 -19.97 5.63 -19.23
CA GLU A 84 -20.27 4.33 -18.58
C GLU A 84 -19.26 3.23 -18.94
N TYR A 85 -17.95 3.46 -18.71
CA TYR A 85 -16.98 2.54 -19.32
C TYR A 85 -16.24 1.62 -18.40
N ILE A 86 -15.98 2.05 -17.18
CA ILE A 86 -15.31 1.23 -16.19
C ILE A 86 -16.35 0.76 -15.20
N ASN A 87 -16.78 -0.49 -15.35
CA ASN A 87 -17.66 -1.12 -14.40
C ASN A 87 -16.84 -1.95 -13.43
N SER A 88 -17.06 -1.74 -12.14
CA SER A 88 -16.47 -2.51 -11.07
C SER A 88 -17.56 -3.25 -10.32
N PHE A 89 -17.57 -4.56 -10.44
CA PHE A 89 -18.38 -5.43 -9.59
C PHE A 89 -17.46 -6.05 -8.55
N ASN A 90 -17.99 -6.36 -7.39
CA ASN A 90 -17.26 -7.03 -6.34
C ASN A 90 -17.90 -8.39 -6.08
N ILE A 91 -17.09 -9.44 -6.07
CA ILE A 91 -17.51 -10.82 -5.85
C ILE A 91 -16.94 -11.28 -4.50
N LEU A 92 -17.83 -11.68 -3.61
CA LEU A 92 -17.48 -12.19 -2.28
C LEU A 92 -17.44 -13.72 -2.32
N TYR A 93 -16.33 -14.26 -1.80
CA TYR A 93 -16.12 -15.70 -1.58
C TYR A 93 -16.07 -15.94 -0.08
N TYR A 94 -17.07 -16.63 0.46
CA TYR A 94 -17.16 -16.94 1.88
C TYR A 94 -17.69 -18.35 2.08
N LYS A 95 -16.87 -19.22 2.68
CA LYS A 95 -17.19 -20.66 2.78
C LYS A 95 -17.46 -21.23 1.38
N ASP A 96 -18.58 -21.94 1.22
CA ASP A 96 -19.03 -22.49 -0.05
C ASP A 96 -19.92 -21.51 -0.87
N ASN A 97 -20.10 -20.28 -0.35
CA ASN A 97 -20.94 -19.28 -0.98
C ASN A 97 -20.11 -18.29 -1.83
N VAL A 98 -20.59 -17.99 -3.01
CA VAL A 98 -20.02 -16.98 -3.90
C VAL A 98 -21.14 -16.08 -4.39
N GLN A 99 -21.06 -14.78 -4.12
CA GLN A 99 -22.09 -13.83 -4.47
C GLN A 99 -21.53 -12.47 -4.85
N TYR A 100 -22.32 -11.65 -5.55
CA TYR A 100 -21.99 -10.25 -5.72
C TYR A 100 -22.15 -9.48 -4.41
N LEU A 101 -21.23 -8.57 -4.16
CA LEU A 101 -21.43 -7.53 -3.15
C LEU A 101 -22.59 -6.64 -3.62
N SER A 102 -23.72 -6.76 -2.95
CA SER A 102 -24.87 -5.89 -3.19
C SER A 102 -24.61 -4.54 -2.51
N THR A 103 -24.42 -3.49 -3.31
CA THR A 103 -24.39 -2.12 -2.78
C THR A 103 -25.72 -1.44 -3.09
N PRO A 104 -26.32 -0.70 -2.13
CA PRO A 104 -27.53 0.05 -2.41
C PRO A 104 -27.32 0.96 -3.61
N GLU A 105 -28.21 0.91 -4.60
CA GLU A 105 -28.18 1.79 -5.74
C GLU A 105 -28.37 3.22 -5.26
N GLY A 106 -27.31 3.97 -5.17
CA GLY A 106 -27.32 5.42 -5.00
C GLY A 106 -27.26 6.11 -6.37
N ASN A 107 -27.30 7.42 -6.41
CA ASN A 107 -27.18 8.27 -7.61
C ASN A 107 -25.80 8.23 -8.26
N PHE A 108 -25.24 7.05 -8.41
CA PHE A 108 -23.85 6.86 -8.80
C PHE A 108 -23.77 6.39 -10.26
N HIS A 109 -23.85 7.32 -11.17
CA HIS A 109 -23.53 7.08 -12.56
C HIS A 109 -22.39 7.99 -12.96
N SER A 110 -21.25 7.43 -13.24
CA SER A 110 -20.13 8.14 -13.83
C SER A 110 -19.38 7.18 -14.75
N GLN A 111 -18.36 7.68 -15.41
CA GLN A 111 -17.43 6.82 -16.15
C GLN A 111 -16.81 5.69 -15.31
N TYR A 112 -17.02 5.70 -13.97
CA TYR A 112 -16.55 4.71 -13.02
C TYR A 112 -17.71 4.18 -12.19
N ASN A 113 -18.35 3.13 -12.66
CA ASN A 113 -19.47 2.49 -11.94
C ASN A 113 -18.98 1.47 -10.92
N GLY A 114 -19.61 1.45 -9.76
CA GLY A 114 -19.35 0.50 -8.69
C GLY A 114 -18.27 0.97 -7.70
N LEU A 115 -17.94 0.08 -6.78
CA LEU A 115 -16.98 0.33 -5.71
C LEU A 115 -15.58 -0.10 -6.14
N GLU A 116 -14.64 0.84 -6.14
CA GLU A 116 -13.26 0.62 -6.58
C GLU A 116 -12.39 0.22 -5.39
N ASP A 117 -11.50 -0.77 -5.61
CA ASP A 117 -10.43 -1.17 -4.70
C ASP A 117 -10.93 -1.43 -3.27
N VAL A 118 -11.90 -2.33 -3.16
CA VAL A 118 -12.55 -2.70 -1.90
C VAL A 118 -11.55 -3.29 -0.92
N ARG A 119 -11.58 -2.80 0.31
CA ARG A 119 -10.92 -3.39 1.47
C ARG A 119 -11.98 -3.79 2.48
N MET A 120 -11.62 -4.74 3.33
CA MET A 120 -12.53 -5.30 4.33
C MET A 120 -11.93 -5.20 5.72
N VAL A 121 -12.77 -4.99 6.71
CA VAL A 121 -12.39 -4.92 8.12
C VAL A 121 -13.56 -5.39 9.00
N VAL A 122 -13.23 -6.00 10.13
CA VAL A 122 -14.22 -6.37 11.14
C VAL A 122 -14.08 -5.42 12.34
N TRP A 123 -15.15 -4.71 12.67
CA TRP A 123 -15.25 -3.85 13.84
C TRP A 123 -16.45 -4.23 14.69
N ASN A 124 -16.23 -4.44 15.99
CA ASN A 124 -17.30 -4.82 16.93
C ASN A 124 -18.13 -6.01 16.44
N ASP A 125 -17.45 -7.05 15.93
CA ASP A 125 -18.05 -8.27 15.39
C ASP A 125 -18.91 -8.07 14.12
N LYS A 126 -18.90 -6.89 13.53
CA LYS A 126 -19.58 -6.58 12.26
C LYS A 126 -18.57 -6.46 11.14
N LEU A 127 -18.98 -6.94 9.97
CA LEU A 127 -18.19 -6.85 8.76
C LEU A 127 -18.47 -5.53 8.03
N TYR A 128 -17.39 -4.83 7.70
CA TYR A 128 -17.43 -3.64 6.86
C TYR A 128 -16.57 -3.82 5.62
N VAL A 129 -17.08 -3.29 4.51
CA VAL A 129 -16.32 -3.13 3.27
C VAL A 129 -16.24 -1.66 2.93
N TYR A 130 -15.10 -1.20 2.44
CA TYR A 130 -14.94 0.18 2.03
C TYR A 130 -14.09 0.30 0.76
N GLY A 131 -14.38 1.33 0.00
CA GLY A 131 -13.68 1.60 -1.25
C GLY A 131 -14.10 2.95 -1.81
N THR A 132 -13.57 3.28 -2.97
CA THR A 132 -13.87 4.55 -3.63
C THR A 132 -15.07 4.40 -4.55
N ARG A 133 -16.00 5.33 -4.47
CA ARG A 133 -17.14 5.44 -5.35
C ARG A 133 -17.25 6.86 -5.90
N TRP A 134 -17.56 6.99 -7.18
CA TRP A 134 -17.73 8.27 -7.82
C TRP A 134 -19.18 8.75 -7.68
N ASP A 135 -19.34 9.98 -7.20
CA ASP A 135 -20.61 10.68 -7.16
C ASP A 135 -20.79 11.50 -8.44
N ILE A 136 -21.85 11.21 -9.17
CA ILE A 136 -22.17 11.88 -10.43
C ILE A 136 -22.53 13.36 -10.25
N ILE A 137 -23.17 13.70 -9.14
CA ILE A 137 -23.67 15.05 -8.91
C ILE A 137 -22.51 16.00 -8.66
N THR A 138 -21.59 15.59 -7.81
CA THR A 138 -20.41 16.38 -7.43
C THR A 138 -19.22 16.13 -8.36
N ASN A 139 -19.24 15.07 -9.15
CA ASN A 139 -18.12 14.57 -9.94
C ASN A 139 -16.87 14.33 -9.09
N LYS A 140 -17.06 13.76 -7.90
CA LYS A 140 -15.99 13.50 -6.94
C LYS A 140 -15.96 12.01 -6.57
N GLY A 141 -14.75 11.47 -6.41
CA GLY A 141 -14.54 10.16 -5.82
C GLY A 141 -14.56 10.27 -4.30
N ARG A 142 -15.41 9.49 -3.63
CA ARG A 142 -15.52 9.47 -2.17
C ARG A 142 -15.32 8.07 -1.64
N VAL A 143 -14.70 7.94 -0.48
CA VAL A 143 -14.67 6.68 0.24
C VAL A 143 -16.06 6.43 0.81
N CYS A 144 -16.60 5.27 0.48
CA CYS A 144 -17.86 4.77 1.03
C CYS A 144 -17.58 3.54 1.89
N ILE A 145 -18.22 3.48 3.05
CA ILE A 145 -18.13 2.37 4.00
C ILE A 145 -19.50 1.70 4.06
N TYR A 146 -19.54 0.40 3.85
CA TYR A 146 -20.77 -0.40 3.89
C TYR A 146 -20.69 -1.40 5.05
N GLU A 147 -21.70 -1.40 5.91
CA GLU A 147 -21.92 -2.48 6.86
C GLU A 147 -22.61 -3.64 6.16
N LEU A 148 -22.12 -4.86 6.35
CA LEU A 148 -22.73 -6.07 5.81
C LEU A 148 -23.39 -6.87 6.92
N ASP A 149 -24.55 -7.46 6.60
CA ASP A 149 -25.22 -8.44 7.46
C ASP A 149 -24.56 -9.83 7.38
N ASP A 150 -25.16 -10.80 8.04
CA ASP A 150 -24.66 -12.18 8.10
C ASP A 150 -24.78 -12.91 6.75
N GLU A 151 -25.68 -12.48 5.90
CA GLU A 151 -25.86 -12.93 4.52
C GLU A 151 -24.98 -12.18 3.52
N LEU A 152 -24.12 -11.29 4.00
CA LEU A 152 -23.21 -10.43 3.24
C LEU A 152 -23.92 -9.42 2.33
N ASN A 153 -25.15 -9.02 2.67
CA ASN A 153 -25.83 -7.91 2.02
C ASN A 153 -25.48 -6.59 2.71
N SER A 154 -25.38 -5.53 1.93
CA SER A 154 -25.17 -4.20 2.47
C SER A 154 -26.46 -3.69 3.14
N VAL A 155 -26.37 -3.36 4.42
CA VAL A 155 -27.50 -2.86 5.23
C VAL A 155 -27.38 -1.38 5.55
N HIS A 156 -26.17 -0.82 5.50
CA HIS A 156 -25.92 0.59 5.74
C HIS A 156 -24.75 1.09 4.90
N CYS A 157 -24.85 2.33 4.42
CA CYS A 157 -23.79 2.99 3.65
C CYS A 157 -23.47 4.35 4.26
N ILE A 158 -22.20 4.58 4.54
CA ILE A 158 -21.64 5.84 5.01
C ILE A 158 -20.82 6.43 3.86
N VAL A 159 -21.18 7.61 3.38
CA VAL A 159 -20.39 8.37 2.41
C VAL A 159 -19.51 9.35 3.20
N CYS A 160 -18.21 9.19 3.10
CA CYS A 160 -17.26 10.04 3.80
C CYS A 160 -17.03 11.32 3.00
N ASP A 161 -17.33 12.49 3.60
CA ASP A 161 -17.10 13.78 2.95
C ASP A 161 -16.65 14.86 3.94
N ALA A 162 -15.85 15.79 3.44
CA ALA A 162 -15.40 17.00 4.13
C ALA A 162 -14.90 18.02 3.10
N ASP A 163 -14.97 19.31 3.44
CA ASP A 163 -14.60 20.41 2.51
C ASP A 163 -13.13 20.41 2.09
N TRP A 164 -12.25 19.82 2.90
CA TRP A 164 -10.81 19.78 2.65
C TRP A 164 -10.34 18.57 1.84
N LEU A 165 -11.23 17.64 1.51
CA LEU A 165 -10.90 16.45 0.70
C LEU A 165 -10.59 16.82 -0.75
N MET A 166 -9.73 16.01 -1.37
CA MET A 166 -9.44 16.09 -2.80
C MET A 166 -10.65 15.66 -3.65
N ASP A 167 -10.60 15.91 -4.95
CA ASP A 167 -11.67 15.48 -5.87
C ASP A 167 -11.77 13.96 -5.97
N CYS A 168 -10.68 13.23 -5.73
CA CYS A 168 -10.68 11.76 -5.72
C CYS A 168 -9.99 11.24 -4.47
N GLU A 169 -10.80 10.72 -3.54
CA GLU A 169 -10.35 10.10 -2.30
C GLU A 169 -10.26 8.60 -2.43
N LYS A 170 -9.12 8.05 -2.05
CA LYS A 170 -8.87 6.61 -2.06
C LYS A 170 -7.68 6.21 -1.21
N ASN A 171 -7.50 4.89 -1.06
CA ASN A 171 -6.33 4.31 -0.40
C ASN A 171 -6.20 4.65 1.10
N TRP A 172 -7.31 4.88 1.78
CA TRP A 172 -7.32 4.97 3.23
C TRP A 172 -7.10 3.59 3.83
N ALA A 173 -6.37 3.50 4.94
CA ALA A 173 -6.10 2.24 5.61
C ALA A 173 -6.83 2.18 6.96
N ALA A 174 -7.86 1.33 7.03
CA ALA A 174 -8.64 1.10 8.25
C ALA A 174 -7.79 0.45 9.33
N ILE A 175 -8.05 0.75 10.60
CA ILE A 175 -7.34 0.15 11.73
C ILE A 175 -8.23 -0.92 12.38
N GLU A 176 -7.74 -2.16 12.46
CA GLU A 176 -8.50 -3.35 12.82
C GLU A 176 -9.28 -3.21 14.13
N ASP A 177 -8.67 -2.73 15.20
CA ASP A 177 -9.30 -2.62 16.53
C ASP A 177 -9.73 -1.19 16.90
N LYS A 178 -9.79 -0.28 15.93
CA LYS A 178 -10.24 1.11 16.10
C LYS A 178 -11.35 1.42 15.11
N PRO A 179 -12.62 1.18 15.47
CA PRO A 179 -13.74 1.38 14.58
C PRO A 179 -13.75 2.78 13.95
N PHE A 180 -14.01 2.83 12.66
CA PHE A 180 -14.11 4.04 11.86
C PHE A 180 -12.87 4.95 11.89
N THR A 181 -11.71 4.42 12.28
CA THR A 181 -10.43 5.12 12.31
C THR A 181 -9.55 4.66 11.16
N PHE A 182 -8.94 5.62 10.45
CA PHE A 182 -8.13 5.35 9.26
C PHE A 182 -6.82 6.12 9.29
N ILE A 183 -5.78 5.53 8.73
CA ILE A 183 -4.62 6.28 8.25
C ILE A 183 -5.01 6.91 6.91
N TYR A 184 -5.11 8.24 6.88
CA TYR A 184 -5.41 9.00 5.68
C TYR A 184 -4.16 9.22 4.82
N SER A 185 -3.06 9.57 5.46
CA SER A 185 -1.76 9.74 4.82
C SER A 185 -0.62 9.33 5.75
N THR A 186 0.54 8.97 5.19
CA THR A 186 1.71 8.53 5.96
C THR A 186 2.75 9.62 6.15
N ASN A 187 2.82 10.62 5.27
CA ASN A 187 3.76 11.74 5.40
C ASN A 187 3.19 13.02 4.74
N PRO A 188 2.71 14.00 5.54
CA PRO A 188 2.56 13.90 6.99
C PRO A 188 1.66 12.73 7.39
N LEU A 189 1.91 12.17 8.58
CA LEU A 189 0.99 11.19 9.13
C LEU A 189 -0.29 11.89 9.54
N VAL A 190 -1.39 11.56 8.88
CA VAL A 190 -2.72 12.06 9.21
C VAL A 190 -3.61 10.88 9.54
N ILE A 191 -4.23 10.93 10.72
CA ILE A 191 -5.20 9.93 11.18
C ILE A 191 -6.55 10.60 11.30
N ILE A 192 -7.56 9.96 10.72
CA ILE A 192 -8.92 10.45 10.70
C ILE A 192 -9.87 9.49 11.40
N GLU A 193 -10.91 10.03 11.97
CA GLU A 193 -12.05 9.30 12.51
C GLU A 193 -13.32 9.71 11.78
N ILE A 194 -14.14 8.75 11.42
CA ILE A 194 -15.39 8.95 10.69
C ILE A 194 -16.57 8.82 11.67
N ASN A 195 -17.45 9.78 11.65
CA ASN A 195 -18.73 9.65 12.34
C ASN A 195 -19.61 8.64 11.57
N PRO A 196 -19.99 7.50 12.17
CA PRO A 196 -20.74 6.46 11.46
C PRO A 196 -22.17 6.85 11.09
N GLU A 197 -22.73 7.88 11.69
CA GLU A 197 -24.11 8.34 11.43
C GLU A 197 -24.15 9.40 10.31
N THR A 198 -23.12 10.25 10.23
CA THR A 198 -23.12 11.42 9.33
C THR A 198 -22.11 11.29 8.20
N GLY A 199 -21.08 10.46 8.32
CA GLY A 199 -19.95 10.40 7.40
C GLY A 199 -18.95 11.55 7.56
N GLU A 200 -19.15 12.43 8.54
CA GLU A 200 -18.26 13.55 8.85
C GLU A 200 -16.87 13.05 9.27
N ILE A 201 -15.83 13.73 8.79
CA ILE A 201 -14.44 13.35 8.97
C ILE A 201 -13.76 14.29 9.96
N ASN A 202 -13.23 13.72 11.04
CA ASN A 202 -12.45 14.43 12.04
C ASN A 202 -10.96 14.02 11.94
N VAL A 203 -10.06 14.99 11.81
CA VAL A 203 -8.63 14.74 11.94
C VAL A 203 -8.30 14.63 13.43
N ILE A 204 -7.94 13.42 13.88
CA ILE A 204 -7.64 13.15 15.29
C ILE A 204 -6.14 13.18 15.60
N LYS A 205 -5.29 13.08 14.58
CA LYS A 205 -3.84 13.20 14.71
C LYS A 205 -3.23 13.70 13.42
N GLU A 206 -2.29 14.62 13.54
CA GLU A 206 -1.41 15.05 12.47
C GLU A 206 0.03 15.14 13.01
N THR A 207 0.97 14.50 12.32
CA THR A 207 2.37 14.49 12.70
C THR A 207 3.24 14.58 11.46
N SER A 208 4.08 15.61 11.40
CA SER A 208 5.09 15.73 10.36
C SER A 208 6.38 15.05 10.80
N TYR A 209 6.89 14.14 10.00
CA TYR A 209 8.18 13.53 10.22
C TYR A 209 9.25 14.32 9.46
N ASN A 210 10.31 14.74 10.17
CA ASN A 210 11.47 15.39 9.57
C ASN A 210 12.37 14.42 8.79
N THR A 211 11.84 13.25 8.44
CA THR A 211 12.57 12.19 7.72
C THR A 211 12.05 12.11 6.28
N ASN A 212 12.92 11.67 5.38
CA ASN A 212 12.54 11.40 3.98
C ASN A 212 11.70 10.10 3.87
N ILE A 213 10.64 9.98 4.67
CA ILE A 213 9.66 8.92 4.44
C ILE A 213 9.05 9.19 3.06
N PRO A 214 9.11 8.25 2.11
CA PRO A 214 8.48 8.44 0.82
C PRO A 214 6.98 8.70 1.00
N SER A 215 6.36 9.37 0.03
CA SER A 215 4.92 9.54 0.00
C SER A 215 4.26 8.18 -0.24
N LEU A 216 3.94 7.49 0.84
CA LEU A 216 3.32 6.18 0.82
C LEU A 216 1.80 6.32 0.80
N ARG A 217 1.16 5.59 -0.08
CA ARG A 217 -0.29 5.47 -0.17
C ARG A 217 -0.73 4.17 0.50
N GLY A 218 -1.85 4.18 1.21
CA GLY A 218 -2.39 2.96 1.81
C GLY A 218 -2.75 1.91 0.78
N SER A 219 -2.41 0.65 1.07
CA SER A 219 -2.82 -0.51 0.29
C SER A 219 -3.77 -1.37 1.11
N THR A 220 -3.34 -1.87 2.27
CA THR A 220 -4.12 -2.77 3.11
C THR A 220 -4.64 -2.08 4.38
N PRO A 221 -5.66 -2.64 5.04
CA PRO A 221 -5.95 -2.31 6.44
C PRO A 221 -4.74 -2.55 7.34
N LEU A 222 -4.71 -1.88 8.49
CA LEU A 222 -3.75 -2.14 9.56
C LEU A 222 -4.23 -3.34 10.37
N VAL A 223 -3.43 -4.40 10.40
CA VAL A 223 -3.67 -5.59 11.24
C VAL A 223 -2.83 -5.53 12.51
N LYS A 224 -3.39 -5.99 13.61
CA LYS A 224 -2.71 -5.99 14.90
C LYS A 224 -1.63 -7.05 14.95
N LEU A 225 -0.44 -6.67 15.41
CA LEU A 225 0.66 -7.60 15.61
C LEU A 225 0.53 -8.29 16.98
N PRO A 226 0.86 -9.59 17.09
CA PRO A 226 0.81 -10.29 18.39
C PRO A 226 1.65 -9.65 19.50
N GLN A 227 2.78 -9.05 19.13
CA GLN A 227 3.69 -8.35 20.06
C GLN A 227 3.29 -6.90 20.36
N GLY A 228 2.19 -6.42 19.77
CA GLY A 228 1.72 -5.03 19.86
C GLY A 228 2.11 -4.19 18.66
N GLY A 229 1.38 -3.08 18.48
CA GLY A 229 1.44 -2.26 17.27
C GLY A 229 0.65 -2.88 16.11
N TYR A 230 0.82 -2.29 14.93
CA TYR A 230 0.06 -2.66 13.73
C TYR A 230 0.98 -2.80 12.52
N LEU A 231 0.64 -3.72 11.65
CA LEU A 231 1.29 -3.92 10.36
C LEU A 231 0.33 -3.57 9.23
N THR A 232 0.84 -2.90 8.21
CA THR A 232 0.14 -2.69 6.94
C THR A 232 1.12 -2.79 5.78
N ILE A 233 0.60 -3.00 4.59
CA ILE A 233 1.34 -2.82 3.33
C ILE A 233 0.87 -1.49 2.73
N THR A 234 1.81 -0.73 2.19
CA THR A 234 1.61 0.54 1.51
C THR A 234 2.31 0.48 0.16
N HIS A 235 1.86 1.30 -0.79
CA HIS A 235 2.52 1.41 -2.08
C HIS A 235 3.06 2.81 -2.35
N GLU A 236 4.11 2.86 -3.12
CA GLU A 236 4.61 4.06 -3.75
C GLU A 236 4.56 3.91 -5.27
N SER A 237 4.27 5.03 -5.95
CA SER A 237 4.30 5.10 -7.41
C SER A 237 5.32 6.16 -7.81
N PRO A 238 6.61 5.81 -7.84
CA PRO A 238 7.62 6.75 -8.26
C PRO A 238 7.41 7.09 -9.75
N ARG A 239 7.23 8.37 -10.03
CA ARG A 239 7.27 8.87 -11.40
C ARG A 239 8.73 9.07 -11.79
N TYR A 240 9.19 8.31 -12.76
CA TYR A 240 10.50 8.53 -13.37
C TYR A 240 10.31 9.46 -14.57
N GLU A 241 10.94 10.64 -14.54
CA GLU A 241 10.98 11.52 -15.71
C GLU A 241 11.56 10.77 -16.91
N GLY A 242 10.80 10.74 -18.01
CA GLY A 242 11.21 10.07 -19.25
C GLY A 242 10.90 8.56 -19.30
N SER A 243 10.24 8.00 -18.29
CA SER A 243 9.74 6.62 -18.36
C SER A 243 8.52 6.54 -19.27
N ILE A 244 8.54 5.60 -20.21
CA ILE A 244 7.34 5.24 -20.99
C ILE A 244 6.29 4.52 -20.14
N TYR A 245 6.64 4.16 -18.89
CA TYR A 245 5.79 3.46 -17.92
C TYR A 245 5.22 4.49 -16.95
N GLU A 246 3.95 4.81 -17.08
CA GLU A 246 3.28 5.80 -16.24
C GLU A 246 3.03 5.32 -14.81
N LEU A 247 2.91 4.01 -14.60
CA LEU A 247 2.59 3.39 -13.30
C LEU A 247 3.57 2.25 -13.01
N HIS A 248 4.49 2.51 -12.12
CA HIS A 248 5.33 1.47 -11.52
C HIS A 248 5.07 1.49 -10.01
N TYR A 249 4.52 0.42 -9.47
CA TYR A 249 4.26 0.30 -8.04
C TYR A 249 5.35 -0.51 -7.36
N THR A 250 5.73 -0.06 -6.18
CA THR A 250 6.50 -0.84 -5.22
C THR A 250 5.80 -0.79 -3.88
N GLU A 251 5.82 -1.91 -3.20
CA GLU A 251 5.15 -2.05 -1.92
C GLU A 251 6.16 -1.97 -0.77
N ARG A 252 5.67 -1.59 0.43
CA ARG A 252 6.44 -1.58 1.66
C ARG A 252 5.60 -2.06 2.82
N PHE A 253 6.21 -2.81 3.72
CA PHE A 253 5.64 -3.01 5.05
C PHE A 253 5.87 -1.77 5.90
N VAL A 254 4.83 -1.34 6.60
CA VAL A 254 4.89 -0.26 7.58
C VAL A 254 4.39 -0.78 8.92
N ILE A 255 5.21 -0.62 9.96
CA ILE A 255 4.81 -0.94 11.34
C ILE A 255 4.46 0.36 12.04
N TYR A 256 3.29 0.40 12.64
CA TYR A 256 2.86 1.46 13.53
C TYR A 256 2.94 1.00 14.98
N THR A 257 3.31 1.91 15.88
CA THR A 257 3.23 1.66 17.32
C THR A 257 1.78 1.61 17.81
N ASN A 258 1.54 1.19 19.06
CA ASN A 258 0.19 1.23 19.66
C ASN A 258 -0.42 2.64 19.65
N ASP A 259 0.41 3.69 19.72
CA ASP A 259 -0.02 5.10 19.66
C ASP A 259 -0.13 5.62 18.23
N LEU A 260 -0.10 4.71 17.25
CA LEU A 260 -0.20 5.03 15.84
C LEU A 260 0.87 6.02 15.35
N ASN A 261 2.10 5.91 15.82
CA ASN A 261 3.26 6.54 15.22
C ASN A 261 3.92 5.54 14.26
N ILE A 262 4.56 6.05 13.21
CA ILE A 262 5.37 5.18 12.34
C ILE A 262 6.57 4.70 13.13
N GLY A 263 6.62 3.39 13.39
CA GLY A 263 7.74 2.74 14.07
C GLY A 263 8.80 2.23 13.10
N TYR A 264 8.38 1.74 11.92
CA TYR A 264 9.28 1.18 10.92
C TYR A 264 8.67 1.23 9.52
N VAL A 265 9.50 1.43 8.51
CA VAL A 265 9.16 1.32 7.09
C VAL A 265 10.18 0.40 6.43
N SER A 266 9.71 -0.69 5.84
CA SER A 266 10.59 -1.66 5.20
C SER A 266 11.19 -1.12 3.90
N GLN A 267 12.13 -1.88 3.37
CA GLN A 267 12.59 -1.71 1.99
C GLN A 267 11.42 -1.93 1.01
N PRO A 268 11.47 -1.32 -0.18
CA PRO A 268 10.49 -1.59 -1.20
C PRO A 268 10.66 -3.02 -1.71
N PHE A 269 9.54 -3.66 -1.96
CA PHE A 269 9.49 -4.97 -2.60
C PHE A 269 8.47 -4.96 -3.74
N VAL A 270 8.51 -6.01 -4.53
CA VAL A 270 7.48 -6.37 -5.52
C VAL A 270 6.97 -7.76 -5.19
N PHE A 271 5.74 -8.09 -5.57
CA PHE A 271 5.22 -9.44 -5.34
C PHE A 271 5.89 -10.45 -6.25
N THR A 272 5.98 -10.17 -7.52
CA THR A 272 6.63 -11.02 -8.52
C THR A 272 7.77 -10.31 -9.24
N ASN A 273 7.53 -9.53 -10.23
CA ASN A 273 8.44 -8.62 -10.93
C ASN A 273 7.67 -7.68 -11.87
N ASP A 274 6.35 -7.70 -11.81
CA ASP A 274 5.53 -6.93 -12.73
C ASP A 274 5.49 -5.45 -12.37
N LEU A 275 5.21 -4.64 -13.36
CA LEU A 275 5.31 -3.18 -13.24
C LEU A 275 4.17 -2.56 -12.44
N CYS A 276 3.00 -3.19 -12.44
CA CYS A 276 1.81 -2.69 -11.77
C CYS A 276 1.21 -3.80 -10.92
N GLU A 277 1.74 -3.97 -9.72
CA GLU A 277 1.21 -4.87 -8.71
C GLU A 277 0.46 -4.04 -7.65
N PHE A 278 -0.66 -4.53 -7.17
CA PHE A 278 -1.46 -3.80 -6.19
C PHE A 278 -2.04 -4.73 -5.12
N CYS A 279 -1.90 -4.31 -3.86
CA CYS A 279 -2.31 -5.08 -2.70
C CYS A 279 -3.48 -4.40 -1.98
N CYS A 280 -4.55 -5.15 -1.69
CA CYS A 280 -5.72 -4.64 -0.96
C CYS A 280 -6.00 -5.40 0.34
N GLY A 281 -5.37 -6.55 0.58
CA GLY A 281 -5.65 -7.37 1.75
C GLY A 281 -4.41 -7.87 2.47
N LEU A 282 -4.44 -7.79 3.78
CA LEU A 282 -3.46 -8.35 4.71
C LEU A 282 -4.22 -8.90 5.92
N GLN A 283 -3.92 -10.13 6.32
CA GLN A 283 -4.45 -10.75 7.54
C GLN A 283 -3.38 -11.60 8.23
N ILE A 284 -3.47 -11.67 9.54
CA ILE A 284 -2.70 -12.60 10.38
C ILE A 284 -3.71 -13.51 11.07
N TYR A 285 -3.68 -14.79 10.76
CA TYR A 285 -4.63 -15.75 11.30
C TYR A 285 -4.04 -17.16 11.38
N ASN A 286 -4.28 -17.87 12.48
CA ASN A 286 -3.83 -19.27 12.69
C ASN A 286 -2.35 -19.49 12.35
N ASP A 287 -1.47 -18.64 12.87
CA ASP A 287 -0.02 -18.70 12.65
C ASP A 287 0.43 -18.50 11.19
N TYR A 288 -0.41 -17.92 10.35
CA TYR A 288 -0.10 -17.56 8.98
C TYR A 288 -0.38 -16.09 8.68
N VAL A 289 0.36 -15.57 7.73
CA VAL A 289 0.13 -14.27 7.10
C VAL A 289 -0.48 -14.51 5.74
N TYR A 290 -1.56 -13.80 5.44
CA TYR A 290 -2.29 -13.84 4.19
C TYR A 290 -2.21 -12.46 3.54
N VAL A 291 -1.75 -12.42 2.30
CA VAL A 291 -1.64 -11.18 1.50
C VAL A 291 -2.34 -11.39 0.18
N THR A 292 -3.29 -10.53 -0.14
CA THR A 292 -3.97 -10.59 -1.45
C THR A 292 -3.48 -9.45 -2.34
N TYR A 293 -3.14 -9.78 -3.58
CA TYR A 293 -2.59 -8.81 -4.53
C TYR A 293 -3.01 -9.13 -5.98
N SER A 294 -2.86 -8.15 -6.85
CA SER A 294 -3.08 -8.27 -8.29
C SER A 294 -1.82 -7.90 -9.08
N GLU A 295 -1.74 -8.40 -10.29
CA GLU A 295 -0.73 -8.08 -11.28
C GLU A 295 -1.42 -7.46 -12.49
N LEU A 296 -0.98 -6.28 -12.92
CA LEU A 296 -1.48 -5.54 -14.10
C LEU A 296 -3.00 -5.33 -14.12
N ASP A 297 -3.67 -5.30 -12.96
CA ASP A 297 -5.14 -5.36 -12.86
C ASP A 297 -5.76 -6.55 -13.62
N CYS A 298 -5.03 -7.66 -13.78
CA CYS A 298 -5.46 -8.81 -14.57
C CYS A 298 -5.63 -10.10 -13.79
N THR A 299 -5.03 -10.17 -12.60
CA THR A 299 -5.05 -11.37 -11.75
C THR A 299 -5.53 -11.06 -10.36
N ALA A 300 -6.00 -12.08 -9.67
CA ALA A 300 -6.29 -12.05 -8.24
C ALA A 300 -5.47 -13.17 -7.57
N ASN A 301 -4.55 -12.80 -6.69
CA ASN A 301 -3.62 -13.73 -6.07
C ASN A 301 -3.74 -13.69 -4.55
N LEU A 302 -3.48 -14.84 -3.92
CA LEU A 302 -3.34 -15.01 -2.48
C LEU A 302 -1.97 -15.61 -2.18
N LEU A 303 -1.13 -14.84 -1.52
CA LEU A 303 0.13 -15.28 -0.94
C LEU A 303 -0.11 -15.62 0.53
N THR A 304 0.26 -16.83 0.93
CA THR A 304 0.21 -17.28 2.32
C THR A 304 1.59 -17.72 2.76
N PHE A 305 2.04 -17.32 3.94
CA PHE A 305 3.29 -17.78 4.51
C PHE A 305 3.22 -17.86 6.05
N PRO A 306 4.05 -18.72 6.69
CA PRO A 306 4.04 -18.87 8.13
C PRO A 306 4.38 -17.57 8.86
N LEU A 307 3.67 -17.28 9.95
CA LEU A 307 3.88 -16.06 10.75
C LEU A 307 5.29 -15.96 11.35
N ASN A 308 5.92 -17.09 11.64
CA ASN A 308 7.26 -17.12 12.22
C ASN A 308 8.36 -16.55 11.30
N ILE A 309 8.11 -16.50 9.98
CA ILE A 309 9.04 -15.86 9.03
C ILE A 309 8.72 -14.38 8.78
N LEU A 310 7.65 -13.82 9.38
CA LEU A 310 7.26 -12.43 9.14
C LEU A 310 8.38 -11.44 9.49
N ASN A 311 9.10 -11.68 10.58
CA ASN A 311 10.24 -10.84 10.94
C ASN A 311 11.35 -10.91 9.87
N ASP A 312 11.61 -12.10 9.33
CA ASP A 312 12.58 -12.28 8.26
C ASP A 312 12.10 -11.62 6.95
N VAL A 313 10.81 -11.65 6.70
CA VAL A 313 10.19 -10.93 5.58
C VAL A 313 10.36 -9.41 5.73
N ILE A 314 10.11 -8.86 6.91
CA ILE A 314 10.14 -7.41 7.14
C ILE A 314 11.57 -6.91 7.38
N PHE A 315 12.38 -7.61 8.17
CA PHE A 315 13.67 -7.15 8.69
C PHE A 315 14.86 -7.99 8.25
N GLY A 316 14.64 -9.26 7.81
CA GLY A 316 15.66 -10.26 7.62
C GLY A 316 16.53 -10.07 6.38
N GLU A 317 16.44 -10.95 5.40
CA GLU A 317 17.23 -10.82 4.17
C GLU A 317 16.87 -9.58 3.33
N TYR A 318 15.67 -9.05 3.45
CA TYR A 318 15.36 -7.70 2.97
C TYR A 318 16.09 -6.65 3.80
N GLY A 319 16.22 -6.83 5.11
CA GLY A 319 17.06 -6.02 5.98
C GLY A 319 18.55 -6.26 5.76
N ASN A 320 18.99 -7.47 5.46
CA ASN A 320 20.39 -7.82 5.21
C ASN A 320 20.88 -7.45 3.81
N MET A 321 19.99 -7.39 2.81
CA MET A 321 20.34 -6.75 1.52
C MET A 321 20.66 -5.26 1.68
N PHE A 322 20.26 -4.68 2.81
CA PHE A 322 20.48 -3.30 3.21
C PHE A 322 21.22 -3.23 4.54
N ASP A 323 22.02 -4.24 4.84
CA ASP A 323 23.07 -4.18 5.85
C ASP A 323 23.98 -2.97 5.55
N ALA A 324 24.44 -2.30 6.56
CA ALA A 324 25.37 -1.18 6.43
C ALA A 324 26.60 -1.56 5.58
N GLU A 325 27.05 -2.83 5.64
CA GLU A 325 28.11 -3.35 4.79
C GLU A 325 27.70 -3.40 3.31
N TYR A 326 26.50 -3.87 3.00
CA TYR A 326 25.98 -3.86 1.62
C TYR A 326 25.91 -2.44 1.07
N PHE A 327 25.39 -1.48 1.85
CA PHE A 327 25.32 -0.09 1.42
C PHE A 327 26.68 0.54 1.24
N TYR A 328 27.60 0.26 2.16
CA TYR A 328 28.98 0.72 2.04
C TYR A 328 29.60 0.18 0.74
N ASN A 329 29.52 -1.12 0.52
CA ASN A 329 30.09 -1.77 -0.67
C ASN A 329 29.39 -1.29 -1.96
N LYS A 330 28.05 -1.17 -1.95
CA LYS A 330 27.28 -0.68 -3.10
C LYS A 330 27.51 0.81 -3.34
N GLY A 331 27.60 1.62 -2.29
CA GLY A 331 27.96 3.03 -2.37
C GLY A 331 29.36 3.23 -2.93
N MET A 332 30.32 2.38 -2.53
CA MET A 332 31.68 2.39 -3.05
C MET A 332 31.75 1.95 -4.52
N GLU A 333 30.94 0.97 -4.92
CA GLU A 333 30.80 0.54 -6.32
C GLU A 333 30.23 1.66 -7.18
N LEU A 334 29.13 2.27 -6.76
CA LEU A 334 28.46 3.38 -7.47
C LEU A 334 29.30 4.65 -7.51
N LYS A 335 30.14 4.88 -6.49
CA LYS A 335 31.09 5.99 -6.49
C LYS A 335 32.16 5.86 -7.59
N LYS A 336 32.62 4.62 -7.87
CA LYS A 336 33.56 4.37 -8.99
C LYS A 336 32.97 4.80 -10.32
N ASP A 337 31.64 4.71 -10.47
CA ASP A 337 30.91 5.06 -11.69
C ASP A 337 30.35 6.51 -11.65
N ASN A 338 30.68 7.30 -10.63
CA ASN A 338 30.09 8.63 -10.36
C ASN A 338 28.56 8.65 -10.25
N ILE A 339 27.96 7.52 -9.85
CA ILE A 339 26.51 7.36 -9.72
C ILE A 339 26.17 7.22 -8.24
N ILE A 340 25.93 8.32 -7.54
CA ILE A 340 25.30 8.26 -6.20
C ILE A 340 23.80 8.39 -6.41
N SER A 341 23.07 7.30 -6.24
CA SER A 341 21.63 7.33 -6.41
C SER A 341 20.90 7.75 -5.14
N LYS A 342 20.01 8.74 -5.26
CA LYS A 342 19.12 9.23 -4.20
C LYS A 342 18.38 8.11 -3.43
N PRO A 343 17.86 7.08 -4.09
CA PRO A 343 17.19 5.97 -3.42
C PRO A 343 18.09 5.25 -2.39
N LEU A 344 19.33 4.95 -2.77
CA LEU A 344 20.24 4.16 -1.93
C LEU A 344 20.56 4.84 -0.60
N PHE A 345 20.71 6.16 -0.64
CA PHE A 345 21.01 6.96 0.55
C PHE A 345 19.79 7.06 1.50
N ASN A 346 18.61 7.30 0.95
CA ASN A 346 17.40 7.35 1.75
C ASN A 346 17.13 6.00 2.44
N TYR A 347 17.47 4.90 1.79
CA TYR A 347 17.36 3.55 2.38
C TYR A 347 18.36 3.33 3.50
N ALA A 348 19.60 3.78 3.34
CA ALA A 348 20.59 3.71 4.41
C ALA A 348 20.12 4.47 5.67
N LEU A 349 19.55 5.65 5.48
CA LEU A 349 19.06 6.49 6.58
C LEU A 349 17.86 5.84 7.31
N LEU A 350 16.93 5.20 6.61
CA LEU A 350 15.74 4.58 7.21
C LEU A 350 16.08 3.33 8.06
N ASN A 351 17.18 2.64 7.75
CA ASN A 351 17.56 1.39 8.43
C ASN A 351 18.47 1.59 9.65
N LEU A 352 18.86 2.83 9.95
CA LEU A 352 19.73 3.17 11.09
C LEU A 352 19.13 2.87 12.47
N HIS A 353 17.81 2.72 12.55
CA HIS A 353 17.12 2.49 13.82
C HIS A 353 17.32 1.08 14.41
N ILE A 354 17.94 0.15 13.69
CA ILE A 354 17.82 -1.28 14.00
C ILE A 354 19.06 -1.89 14.68
N ASN A 355 20.26 -1.30 14.56
CA ASN A 355 21.44 -1.95 15.11
C ASN A 355 22.63 -0.99 15.43
N ASP A 356 22.81 -0.63 16.70
CA ASP A 356 23.82 0.31 17.17
C ASP A 356 25.27 -0.06 16.84
N ASN A 357 25.60 -1.35 16.80
CA ASN A 357 26.98 -1.81 16.59
C ASN A 357 27.41 -1.68 15.12
N LYS A 358 26.50 -1.93 14.20
CA LYS A 358 26.77 -1.80 12.75
C LYS A 358 26.76 -0.34 12.28
N LEU A 359 26.09 0.55 13.02
CA LEU A 359 26.09 1.98 12.75
C LEU A 359 27.50 2.57 12.72
N THR A 360 28.31 2.21 13.71
CA THR A 360 29.65 2.77 13.87
C THR A 360 30.64 2.20 12.86
N GLU A 361 30.47 0.94 12.49
CA GLU A 361 31.43 0.22 11.65
C GLU A 361 31.28 0.55 10.15
N TYR A 362 30.07 0.66 9.64
CA TYR A 362 29.83 0.78 8.20
C TYR A 362 29.18 2.09 7.76
N LEU A 363 28.24 2.58 8.53
CA LEU A 363 27.44 3.72 8.11
C LEU A 363 28.16 5.05 8.32
N ILE A 364 28.90 5.21 9.41
CA ILE A 364 29.70 6.41 9.66
C ILE A 364 30.74 6.63 8.56
N PRO A 365 31.55 5.61 8.15
CA PRO A 365 32.42 5.73 7.00
C PRO A 365 31.70 6.06 5.68
N PHE A 366 30.50 5.52 5.47
CA PHE A 366 29.70 5.84 4.28
C PHE A 366 29.23 7.29 4.27
N ILE A 367 28.75 7.80 5.42
CA ILE A 367 28.33 9.20 5.56
C ILE A 367 29.54 10.13 5.40
N GLU A 368 30.68 9.81 5.97
CA GLU A 368 31.94 10.57 5.79
C GLU A 368 32.34 10.65 4.32
N LEU A 369 32.12 9.57 3.58
CA LEU A 369 32.35 9.55 2.14
C LEU A 369 31.41 10.50 1.40
N CYS A 370 30.14 10.55 1.78
CA CYS A 370 29.15 11.45 1.22
C CYS A 370 29.44 12.92 1.53
N ILE A 371 29.92 13.21 2.74
CA ILE A 371 30.32 14.57 3.17
C ILE A 371 31.43 15.12 2.28
N ASN A 372 32.34 14.30 1.82
CA ASN A 372 33.47 14.71 0.98
C ASN A 372 33.06 14.90 -0.51
N ASP A 373 31.81 14.66 -0.87
CA ASP A 373 31.28 14.90 -2.21
C ASP A 373 30.42 16.17 -2.24
N ASN A 374 31.01 17.29 -2.72
CA ASN A 374 30.36 18.60 -2.74
C ASN A 374 29.04 18.60 -3.52
N LYS A 375 28.94 17.81 -4.58
CA LYS A 375 27.71 17.72 -5.39
C LYS A 375 26.60 17.05 -4.60
N TYR A 376 26.95 16.03 -3.82
CA TYR A 376 26.04 15.30 -2.98
C TYR A 376 25.55 16.13 -1.80
N MET A 377 26.48 16.82 -1.12
CA MET A 377 26.15 17.65 0.02
C MET A 377 25.25 18.82 -0.31
N ASN A 378 25.38 19.45 -1.49
CA ASN A 378 24.49 20.52 -1.91
C ASN A 378 23.01 20.10 -1.96
N TYR A 379 22.73 18.83 -2.28
CA TYR A 379 21.36 18.31 -2.36
C TYR A 379 20.84 17.73 -1.05
N TYR A 380 21.70 17.15 -0.21
CA TYR A 380 21.26 16.31 0.90
C TYR A 380 21.66 16.80 2.29
N LYS A 381 22.45 17.88 2.40
CA LYS A 381 22.98 18.41 3.66
C LYS A 381 21.91 18.53 4.74
N ASN A 382 20.81 19.22 4.45
CA ASN A 382 19.76 19.48 5.42
C ASN A 382 19.04 18.19 5.88
N ASN A 383 18.80 17.28 4.94
CA ASN A 383 18.15 16.02 5.22
C ASN A 383 19.04 15.13 6.11
N LEU A 384 20.33 15.07 5.80
CA LEU A 384 21.30 14.31 6.56
C LEU A 384 21.47 14.88 7.98
N LEU A 385 21.57 16.20 8.12
CA LEU A 385 21.64 16.87 9.41
C LEU A 385 20.43 16.60 10.29
N ASN A 386 19.23 16.78 9.76
CA ASN A 386 18.00 16.56 10.50
C ASN A 386 17.90 15.11 11.00
N TYR A 387 18.30 14.18 10.16
CA TYR A 387 18.29 12.77 10.48
C TYR A 387 19.32 12.39 11.55
N LEU A 388 20.57 12.83 11.41
CA LEU A 388 21.61 12.56 12.40
C LEU A 388 21.27 13.19 13.76
N LYS A 389 20.70 14.39 13.77
CA LYS A 389 20.21 15.05 15.00
C LYS A 389 19.09 14.23 15.65
N TYR A 390 18.16 13.70 14.85
CA TYR A 390 17.10 12.83 15.34
C TYR A 390 17.65 11.56 16.01
N ILE A 391 18.55 10.82 15.34
CA ILE A 391 19.15 9.61 15.92
C ILE A 391 19.94 9.94 17.18
N ASN A 392 20.69 11.01 17.16
CA ASN A 392 21.53 11.40 18.30
C ASN A 392 20.72 11.74 19.56
N ASN A 393 19.49 12.22 19.41
CA ASN A 393 18.57 12.43 20.52
C ASN A 393 18.18 11.13 21.24
N TYR A 394 18.23 9.99 20.55
CA TYR A 394 17.92 8.68 21.14
C TYR A 394 19.15 7.93 21.64
N HIS A 395 20.31 8.09 20.98
CA HIS A 395 21.50 7.27 21.23
C HIS A 395 22.67 8.04 21.88
N ASN A 396 22.62 9.36 21.87
CA ASN A 396 23.67 10.26 22.40
C ASN A 396 25.10 9.79 22.03
N ASN A 397 25.32 9.52 20.76
CA ASN A 397 26.54 8.89 20.24
C ASN A 397 27.58 9.98 19.84
N THR A 398 28.77 9.93 20.43
CA THR A 398 29.84 10.91 20.18
C THR A 398 30.26 10.96 18.70
N ASN A 399 30.23 9.82 17.99
CA ASN A 399 30.61 9.79 16.58
C ASN A 399 29.54 10.48 15.70
N ILE A 400 28.27 10.36 16.07
CA ILE A 400 27.16 11.06 15.38
C ILE A 400 27.28 12.57 15.60
N ASN A 401 27.64 13.02 16.83
CA ASN A 401 27.89 14.43 17.12
C ASN A 401 29.01 14.98 16.23
N ASN A 402 30.11 14.25 16.10
CA ASN A 402 31.23 14.65 15.25
C ASN A 402 30.83 14.76 13.77
N LEU A 403 29.95 13.86 13.28
CA LEU A 403 29.42 13.92 11.91
C LEU A 403 28.52 15.14 11.71
N ILE A 404 27.64 15.42 12.66
CA ILE A 404 26.79 16.62 12.64
C ILE A 404 27.65 17.88 12.51
N GLU A 405 28.68 18.03 13.39
CA GLU A 405 29.57 19.16 13.32
C GLU A 405 30.37 19.28 12.01
N LYS A 406 30.78 18.13 11.44
CA LYS A 406 31.43 18.11 10.11
C LYS A 406 30.51 18.61 9.02
N ILE A 407 29.26 18.14 8.99
CA ILE A 407 28.28 18.51 7.98
C ILE A 407 27.88 19.98 8.10
N GLU A 408 27.75 20.51 9.32
CA GLU A 408 27.40 21.91 9.55
C GLU A 408 28.51 22.86 9.01
N LYS A 409 29.76 22.42 8.99
CA LYS A 409 30.92 23.18 8.51
C LYS A 409 31.14 23.09 6.99
N VAL A 410 30.42 22.23 6.28
CA VAL A 410 30.47 22.16 4.81
C VAL A 410 29.69 23.36 4.26
N GLU A 411 30.33 24.23 3.50
CA GLU A 411 29.71 25.40 2.86
C GLU A 411 28.89 25.04 1.60
#